data_e23252d52bdc23f67f89d8d0c4fcb2ea
#
_entry.id   e23252d52bdc23f67f89d8d0c4fcb2ea
#
_cell.length_a   1.000
_cell.length_b   1.000
_cell.length_c   1.000
_cell.angle_alpha   90.00
_cell.angle_beta   90.00
_cell.angle_gamma   90.00
#
_symmetry.space_group_name_H-M   'P 1'
#
loop_
_entity.id
_entity.type
_entity.pdbx_description
1 polymer ?
#
loop_
_entity_poly.entity_id
_entity_poly.type
_entity_poly.pdbx_seq_one_letter_code
_entity_poly.pdbx_strand_id
1 'polypeptide(L)'
;MATDEEILSEGRLTESQELVLYNLALRQDEYGRQATNMLVSKVEGNPDYQAMIERELLTYKPFKHGNAGANMVAQVVVTSKGLRYCVLHSDEIEPLRPHDVAGRLRK
;
A
#
# COMPACT_ATOMS: atom_id res chain seq x y z
N MET A 1 6.46 4.56 16.50
CA MET A 1 6.86 4.12 15.16
C MET A 1 7.35 2.69 15.24
N ALA A 2 6.95 1.87 14.30
CA ALA A 2 7.37 0.46 14.31
C ALA A 2 8.86 0.33 13.98
N THR A 3 9.54 -0.55 14.72
CA THR A 3 10.94 -0.86 14.44
C THR A 3 11.03 -1.90 13.33
N ASP A 4 12.21 -2.04 12.74
CA ASP A 4 12.44 -3.07 11.72
C ASP A 4 12.17 -4.46 12.27
N GLU A 5 12.53 -4.70 13.54
CA GLU A 5 12.28 -5.98 14.20
C GLU A 5 10.80 -6.28 14.31
N GLU A 6 10.00 -5.28 14.66
CA GLU A 6 8.55 -5.45 14.74
C GLU A 6 7.94 -5.79 13.38
N ILE A 7 8.39 -5.09 12.34
CA ILE A 7 7.91 -5.32 10.98
C ILE A 7 8.26 -6.74 10.54
N LEU A 8 9.49 -7.17 10.76
CA LEU A 8 9.94 -8.50 10.38
C LEU A 8 9.24 -9.59 11.19
N SER A 9 8.96 -9.33 12.47
CA SER A 9 8.32 -10.32 13.34
C SER A 9 6.88 -10.60 12.96
N GLU A 10 6.22 -9.66 12.30
CA GLU A 10 4.84 -9.85 11.82
C GLU A 10 4.75 -10.80 10.64
N GLY A 11 5.90 -11.12 10.05
CA GLY A 11 5.95 -12.04 8.93
C GLY A 11 5.69 -11.37 7.59
N ARG A 12 5.87 -12.14 6.53
CA ARG A 12 5.65 -11.64 5.18
C ARG A 12 4.17 -11.66 4.81
N LEU A 13 3.79 -10.67 4.01
CA LEU A 13 2.50 -10.66 3.32
C LEU A 13 2.52 -11.74 2.22
N THR A 14 1.35 -12.02 1.66
CA THR A 14 1.27 -12.87 0.47
C THR A 14 1.87 -12.12 -0.73
N GLU A 15 2.18 -12.85 -1.80
CA GLU A 15 2.69 -12.23 -3.03
C GLU A 15 1.72 -11.18 -3.56
N SER A 16 0.43 -11.48 -3.56
CA SER A 16 -0.56 -10.55 -4.07
C SER A 16 -0.65 -9.29 -3.21
N GLN A 17 -0.55 -9.42 -1.89
CA GLN A 17 -0.53 -8.28 -0.98
C GLN A 17 0.73 -7.44 -1.16
N GLU A 18 1.87 -8.08 -1.28
CA GLU A 18 3.14 -7.36 -1.52
C GLU A 18 3.10 -6.59 -2.83
N LEU A 19 2.53 -7.19 -3.86
CA LEU A 19 2.40 -6.54 -5.15
C LEU A 19 1.53 -5.29 -5.06
N VAL A 20 0.41 -5.38 -4.38
CA VAL A 20 -0.49 -4.24 -4.17
C VAL A 20 0.22 -3.15 -3.37
N LEU A 21 0.84 -3.51 -2.27
CA LEU A 21 1.55 -2.55 -1.41
C LEU A 21 2.67 -1.84 -2.17
N TYR A 22 3.46 -2.60 -2.90
CA TYR A 22 4.58 -2.07 -3.67
C TYR A 22 4.10 -1.10 -4.75
N ASN A 23 3.03 -1.46 -5.47
CA ASN A 23 2.44 -0.59 -6.48
C ASN A 23 1.94 0.72 -5.88
N LEU A 24 1.25 0.64 -4.76
CA LEU A 24 0.74 1.84 -4.09
C LEU A 24 1.88 2.73 -3.62
N ALA A 25 2.94 2.14 -3.07
CA ALA A 25 4.10 2.89 -2.61
C ALA A 25 4.79 3.63 -3.76
N LEU A 26 4.92 2.97 -4.90
CA LEU A 26 5.52 3.59 -6.08
C LEU A 26 4.69 4.73 -6.62
N ARG A 27 3.38 4.54 -6.70
CA ARG A 27 2.49 5.59 -7.20
C ARG A 27 2.50 6.79 -6.26
N GLN A 28 2.49 6.53 -4.96
CA GLN A 28 2.54 7.58 -3.96
C GLN A 28 3.84 8.37 -4.04
N ASP A 29 4.95 7.69 -4.24
CA ASP A 29 6.26 8.32 -4.38
C ASP A 29 6.34 9.17 -5.65
N GLU A 30 5.79 8.67 -6.75
CA GLU A 30 5.89 9.35 -8.04
C GLU A 30 4.88 10.50 -8.22
N TYR A 31 3.64 10.30 -7.78
CA TYR A 31 2.53 11.21 -8.07
C TYR A 31 1.90 11.84 -6.84
N GLY A 32 2.37 11.49 -5.65
CA GLY A 32 1.81 12.01 -4.42
C GLY A 32 0.64 11.16 -3.91
N ARG A 33 0.16 11.53 -2.73
CA ARG A 33 -0.83 10.74 -2.00
C ARG A 33 -2.18 10.64 -2.71
N GLN A 34 -2.53 11.62 -3.50
CA GLN A 34 -3.83 11.62 -4.20
C GLN A 34 -3.88 10.58 -5.31
N ALA A 35 -2.74 10.13 -5.79
CA ALA A 35 -2.69 9.12 -6.85
C ALA A 35 -3.17 7.75 -6.39
N THR A 36 -3.35 7.55 -5.10
CA THR A 36 -3.80 6.29 -4.53
C THR A 36 -5.26 6.32 -4.08
N ASN A 37 -6.00 7.35 -4.48
CA ASN A 37 -7.45 7.39 -4.23
C ASN A 37 -8.14 6.30 -5.05
N MET A 38 -9.11 5.65 -4.44
CA MET A 38 -9.85 4.58 -5.10
C MET A 38 -11.26 4.46 -4.54
N LEU A 39 -12.10 3.72 -5.25
CA LEU A 39 -13.47 3.49 -4.78
C LEU A 39 -13.46 2.71 -3.47
N VAL A 40 -14.32 3.13 -2.55
CA VAL A 40 -14.49 2.43 -1.26
C VAL A 40 -14.80 0.96 -1.47
N SER A 41 -15.63 0.64 -2.46
CA SER A 41 -16.01 -0.75 -2.74
C SER A 41 -14.81 -1.63 -3.10
N LYS A 42 -13.78 -1.06 -3.71
CA LYS A 42 -12.57 -1.83 -4.05
C LYS A 42 -11.76 -2.20 -2.83
N VAL A 43 -11.79 -1.35 -1.81
CA VAL A 43 -11.03 -1.59 -0.58
C VAL A 43 -11.80 -2.50 0.36
N GLU A 44 -13.06 -2.18 0.62
CA GLU A 44 -13.87 -2.91 1.60
C GLU A 44 -14.17 -4.34 1.17
N GLY A 45 -14.25 -4.58 -0.12
CA GLY A 45 -14.50 -5.92 -0.64
C GLY A 45 -13.24 -6.76 -0.85
N ASN A 46 -12.07 -6.23 -0.51
CA ASN A 46 -10.81 -6.89 -0.82
C ASN A 46 -10.04 -7.26 0.46
N PRO A 47 -9.95 -8.57 0.79
CA PRO A 47 -9.26 -8.99 2.00
C PRO A 47 -7.77 -8.63 2.02
N ASP A 48 -7.14 -8.47 0.87
CA ASP A 48 -5.74 -8.06 0.82
C ASP A 48 -5.55 -6.65 1.38
N TYR A 49 -6.45 -5.72 1.01
CA TYR A 49 -6.41 -4.37 1.57
C TYR A 49 -6.70 -4.38 3.06
N GLN A 50 -7.69 -5.17 3.49
CA GLN A 50 -8.06 -5.23 4.90
C GLN A 50 -6.92 -5.75 5.76
N ALA A 51 -6.21 -6.77 5.31
CA ALA A 51 -5.07 -7.31 6.03
C ALA A 51 -3.96 -6.28 6.20
N MET A 52 -3.70 -5.50 5.17
CA MET A 52 -2.67 -4.46 5.23
C MET A 52 -3.07 -3.29 6.12
N ILE A 53 -4.35 -2.94 6.12
CA ILE A 53 -4.86 -1.88 7.00
C ILE A 53 -4.74 -2.32 8.46
N GLU A 54 -5.10 -3.57 8.76
CA GLU A 54 -4.98 -4.11 10.11
C GLU A 54 -3.55 -4.11 10.62
N ARG A 55 -2.59 -4.34 9.74
CA ARG A 55 -1.17 -4.31 10.10
C ARG A 55 -0.59 -2.89 10.08
N GLU A 56 -1.43 -1.89 9.83
CA GLU A 56 -1.03 -0.49 9.78
C GLU A 56 -0.01 -0.18 8.67
N LEU A 57 -0.01 -0.99 7.62
CA LEU A 57 0.82 -0.76 6.44
C LEU A 57 0.17 0.25 5.50
N LEU A 58 -1.16 0.37 5.57
CA LEU A 58 -1.95 1.34 4.82
C LEU A 58 -2.86 2.09 5.77
N THR A 59 -3.13 3.37 5.46
CA THR A 59 -4.25 4.09 6.07
C THR A 59 -5.40 4.12 5.09
N TYR A 60 -6.61 4.11 5.62
CA TYR A 60 -7.84 4.10 4.82
C TYR A 60 -8.76 5.20 5.33
N LYS A 61 -9.05 6.16 4.46
CA LYS A 61 -9.88 7.30 4.84
C LYS A 61 -10.91 7.54 3.76
N PRO A 62 -12.14 7.03 3.94
CA PRO A 62 -13.21 7.28 2.98
C PRO A 62 -13.70 8.73 3.07
N PHE A 63 -14.07 9.29 1.93
CA PHE A 63 -14.64 10.63 1.87
C PHE A 63 -15.59 10.72 0.70
N LYS A 64 -16.52 11.67 0.77
CA LYS A 64 -17.43 11.93 -0.34
C LYS A 64 -16.76 12.89 -1.31
N HIS A 65 -16.88 12.58 -2.59
CA HIS A 65 -16.36 13.44 -3.64
C HIS A 65 -17.54 14.03 -4.41
N GLY A 66 -17.84 15.31 -4.16
CA GLY A 66 -18.97 15.99 -4.78
C GLY A 66 -20.27 15.30 -4.47
N ASN A 67 -21.05 15.00 -5.49
CA ASN A 67 -22.34 14.33 -5.37
C ASN A 67 -22.21 12.82 -5.55
N ALA A 68 -21.15 12.25 -5.03
CA ALA A 68 -20.80 10.87 -5.31
C ALA A 68 -21.86 9.84 -4.91
N GLY A 69 -22.69 10.15 -3.92
CA GLY A 69 -23.72 9.22 -3.49
C GLY A 69 -23.14 7.86 -3.12
N ALA A 70 -23.55 6.83 -3.85
CA ALA A 70 -23.07 5.47 -3.63
C ALA A 70 -21.60 5.27 -4.05
N ASN A 71 -21.04 6.20 -4.82
CA ASN A 71 -19.67 6.07 -5.33
C ASN A 71 -18.68 6.82 -4.44
N MET A 72 -18.61 6.41 -3.19
CA MET A 72 -17.64 6.98 -2.27
C MET A 72 -16.21 6.62 -2.68
N VAL A 73 -15.33 7.58 -2.48
CA VAL A 73 -13.91 7.43 -2.75
C VAL A 73 -13.17 7.37 -1.42
N ALA A 74 -12.10 6.61 -1.36
CA ALA A 74 -11.24 6.55 -0.20
C ALA A 74 -9.83 6.96 -0.58
N GLN A 75 -9.16 7.64 0.33
CA GLN A 75 -7.74 7.87 0.23
C GLN A 75 -7.03 6.72 0.94
N VAL A 76 -6.19 6.00 0.20
CA VAL A 76 -5.41 4.88 0.72
C VAL A 76 -3.95 5.28 0.62
N VAL A 77 -3.29 5.43 1.75
CA VAL A 77 -1.91 5.93 1.81
C VAL A 77 -1.03 4.87 2.48
N VAL A 78 0.09 4.59 1.86
CA VAL A 78 1.10 3.71 2.44
C VAL A 78 1.75 4.44 3.61
N THR A 79 1.73 3.82 4.77
CA THR A 79 2.29 4.40 6.00
C THR A 79 3.82 4.32 5.97
N SER A 80 4.46 5.01 6.92
CA SER A 80 5.90 4.85 7.11
C SER A 80 6.28 3.40 7.36
N LYS A 81 5.44 2.68 8.11
CA LYS A 81 5.62 1.25 8.35
C LYS A 81 5.54 0.46 7.05
N GLY A 82 4.55 0.79 6.20
CA GLY A 82 4.38 0.14 4.91
C GLY A 82 5.55 0.39 3.97
N LEU A 83 6.05 1.61 3.93
CA LEU A 83 7.22 1.94 3.12
C LEU A 83 8.46 1.20 3.61
N ARG A 84 8.63 1.12 4.92
CA ARG A 84 9.76 0.37 5.49
C ARG A 84 9.65 -1.12 5.21
N TYR A 85 8.44 -1.66 5.23
CA TYR A 85 8.23 -3.06 4.83
C TYR A 85 8.75 -3.30 3.41
N CYS A 86 8.42 -2.41 2.49
CA CYS A 86 8.88 -2.54 1.09
C CYS A 86 10.41 -2.51 0.99
N VAL A 87 11.06 -1.65 1.77
CA VAL A 87 12.53 -1.57 1.78
C VAL A 87 13.14 -2.84 2.34
N LEU A 88 12.60 -3.35 3.47
CA LEU A 88 13.14 -4.53 4.13
C LEU A 88 13.00 -5.79 3.28
N HIS A 89 11.96 -5.85 2.45
CA HIS A 89 11.69 -7.01 1.61
C HIS A 89 11.93 -6.74 0.13
N SER A 90 12.72 -5.71 -0.20
CA SER A 90 12.90 -5.30 -1.59
C SER A 90 13.47 -6.41 -2.48
N ASP A 91 14.31 -7.26 -1.93
CA ASP A 91 14.91 -8.34 -2.70
C ASP A 91 13.90 -9.44 -3.05
N GLU A 92 12.91 -9.65 -2.18
CA GLU A 92 11.86 -10.64 -2.40
C GLU A 92 10.72 -10.11 -3.26
N ILE A 93 10.42 -8.81 -3.13
CA ILE A 93 9.32 -8.18 -3.89
C ILE A 93 9.75 -7.89 -5.33
N GLU A 94 10.99 -7.52 -5.52
CA GLU A 94 11.51 -7.07 -6.82
C GLU A 94 11.19 -8.01 -7.98
N PRO A 95 11.32 -9.34 -7.83
CA PRO A 95 11.00 -10.24 -8.93
C PRO A 95 9.55 -10.19 -9.38
N LEU A 96 8.67 -9.63 -8.57
CA LEU A 96 7.25 -9.49 -8.90
C LEU A 96 6.97 -8.23 -9.71
N ARG A 97 7.98 -7.43 -10.00
CA ARG A 97 7.81 -6.08 -10.56
C ARG A 97 8.64 -5.89 -11.82
N PRO A 98 8.19 -5.00 -12.73
CA PRO A 98 9.08 -4.52 -13.78
C PRO A 98 10.30 -3.83 -13.14
N HIS A 99 11.47 -4.09 -13.67
CA HIS A 99 12.71 -3.61 -13.01
C HIS A 99 12.85 -2.09 -12.97
N ASP A 100 12.33 -1.40 -13.96
CA ASP A 100 12.37 0.06 -13.99
C ASP A 100 11.54 0.67 -12.86
N VAL A 101 10.46 0.00 -12.50
CA VAL A 101 9.58 0.44 -11.39
C VAL A 101 10.22 0.11 -10.05
N ALA A 102 10.75 -1.11 -9.92
CA ALA A 102 11.39 -1.55 -8.68
C ALA A 102 12.58 -0.67 -8.29
N GLY A 103 13.34 -0.21 -9.26
CA GLY A 103 14.51 0.62 -9.02
C GLY A 103 14.22 1.92 -8.30
N ARG A 104 13.01 2.45 -8.42
CA ARG A 104 12.64 3.71 -7.78
C ARG A 104 12.54 3.62 -6.27
N LEU A 105 11.99 2.54 -5.74
CA LEU A 105 11.84 2.38 -4.30
C LEU A 105 13.17 2.11 -3.59
N ARG A 106 14.17 1.71 -4.32
CA ARG A 106 15.47 1.39 -3.77
C ARG A 106 16.35 2.61 -3.50
N LYS A 107 15.97 3.75 -3.98
CA LYS A 107 16.75 4.97 -3.81
C LYS A 107 16.74 5.50 -2.37
#